data_8baba9f194099a500e153e3acb4dd7a8
#
_entry.id   8baba9f194099a500e153e3acb4dd7a8
#
_cell.length_a   1.000
_cell.length_b   1.000
_cell.length_c   1.000
_cell.angle_alpha   90.00
_cell.angle_beta   90.00
_cell.angle_gamma   90.00
#
_symmetry.space_group_name_H-M   'P 1'
#
loop_
_entity.id
_entity.type
_entity.pdbx_description
1 polymer ?
#
loop_
_entity_poly.entity_id
_entity_poly.type
_entity_poly.pdbx_seq_one_letter_code
_entity_poly.pdbx_strand_id
1 'polypeptide(L)'
;MLHEDNPKLVYVTGTGYGLSGRDRDLLAMDHTIQAAAGIMSVTGDADRPPGRAGGAPCDIMGGIHMYSGTVTALVGRNATGKGTRVEISMLDSMYFTLCSELTTYHATGKIPERSSARSPAGAVPYSRYECADGRYIALICVAERHWESILE
;
A
#
# COMPACT_ATOMS: atom_id res chain seq x y z
N MET A 1 -3.62 28.49 -17.65
CA MET A 1 -4.61 27.96 -18.60
C MET A 1 -5.87 27.51 -17.88
N LEU A 2 -6.12 26.28 -17.45
CA LEU A 2 -7.43 25.89 -16.85
C LEU A 2 -7.82 26.68 -15.59
N HIS A 3 -6.89 27.02 -14.70
CA HIS A 3 -7.16 27.83 -13.52
C HIS A 3 -7.32 29.33 -13.82
N GLU A 4 -6.86 29.82 -14.96
CA GLU A 4 -7.11 31.18 -15.43
C GLU A 4 -8.56 31.33 -15.86
N ASP A 5 -9.10 30.30 -16.55
CA ASP A 5 -10.50 30.29 -17.00
C ASP A 5 -11.45 29.97 -15.84
N ASN A 6 -11.05 29.12 -14.93
CA ASN A 6 -11.81 28.74 -13.72
C ASN A 6 -10.94 28.66 -12.47
N PRO A 7 -10.80 29.77 -11.73
CA PRO A 7 -9.99 29.81 -10.50
C PRO A 7 -10.47 28.89 -9.38
N LYS A 8 -11.69 28.34 -9.47
CA LYS A 8 -12.26 27.40 -8.50
C LYS A 8 -12.11 25.93 -8.92
N LEU A 9 -11.47 25.66 -10.08
CA LEU A 9 -11.31 24.32 -10.58
C LEU A 9 -10.44 23.47 -9.62
N VAL A 10 -10.94 22.31 -9.24
CA VAL A 10 -10.13 21.24 -8.64
C VAL A 10 -9.75 20.29 -9.77
N TYR A 11 -8.47 20.23 -10.08
CA TYR A 11 -7.93 19.41 -11.16
C TYR A 11 -7.11 18.27 -10.58
N VAL A 12 -7.54 17.03 -10.80
CA VAL A 12 -6.90 15.82 -10.25
C VAL A 12 -6.27 15.02 -11.36
N THR A 13 -5.00 14.64 -11.19
CA THR A 13 -4.25 13.80 -12.12
C THR A 13 -3.78 12.54 -11.41
N GLY A 14 -4.10 11.38 -11.96
CA GLY A 14 -3.57 10.08 -11.52
C GLY A 14 -2.60 9.53 -12.56
N THR A 15 -1.44 9.04 -12.10
CA THR A 15 -0.39 8.45 -12.95
C THR A 15 0.21 7.23 -12.27
N GLY A 16 1.03 6.45 -12.98
CA GLY A 16 1.77 5.35 -12.39
C GLY A 16 2.89 5.81 -11.46
N TYR A 17 3.73 6.73 -11.96
CA TYR A 17 5.00 7.12 -11.32
C TYR A 17 5.08 8.60 -10.96
N GLY A 18 4.01 9.37 -11.09
CA GLY A 18 4.02 10.82 -10.90
C GLY A 18 4.29 11.58 -12.21
N LEU A 19 4.16 12.91 -12.14
CA LEU A 19 4.40 13.82 -13.28
C LEU A 19 5.84 14.36 -13.29
N SER A 20 6.66 13.99 -12.34
CA SER A 20 8.06 14.38 -12.20
C SER A 20 8.92 13.17 -11.86
N GLY A 21 10.25 13.34 -11.86
CA GLY A 21 11.16 12.26 -11.56
C GLY A 21 11.58 11.46 -12.79
N ARG A 22 12.46 10.50 -12.54
CA ARG A 22 13.13 9.69 -13.57
C ARG A 22 12.14 8.82 -14.37
N ASP A 23 11.17 8.26 -13.68
CA ASP A 23 10.30 7.19 -14.20
C ASP A 23 8.93 7.71 -14.68
N ARG A 24 8.72 9.05 -14.71
CA ARG A 24 7.45 9.71 -15.04
C ARG A 24 6.83 9.29 -16.39
N ASP A 25 7.67 8.95 -17.36
CA ASP A 25 7.25 8.60 -18.72
C ASP A 25 7.10 7.09 -18.94
N LEU A 26 7.30 6.28 -17.88
CA LEU A 26 7.13 4.84 -17.95
C LEU A 26 5.64 4.47 -17.97
N LEU A 27 5.32 3.45 -18.74
CA LEU A 27 3.99 2.84 -18.72
C LEU A 27 3.78 2.09 -17.40
N ALA A 28 2.60 2.24 -16.83
CA ALA A 28 2.24 1.63 -15.57
C ALA A 28 0.98 0.77 -15.70
N MET A 29 1.03 -0.37 -15.03
CA MET A 29 -0.09 -1.25 -14.74
C MET A 29 0.05 -1.67 -13.28
N ASP A 30 -1.04 -2.12 -12.65
CA ASP A 30 -1.02 -2.60 -11.27
C ASP A 30 0.19 -3.51 -10.98
N HIS A 31 0.42 -4.48 -11.84
CA HIS A 31 1.48 -5.47 -11.71
C HIS A 31 2.90 -4.84 -11.74
N THR A 32 3.14 -3.89 -12.64
CA THR A 32 4.46 -3.22 -12.73
C THR A 32 4.69 -2.31 -11.53
N ILE A 33 3.64 -1.69 -11.01
CA ILE A 33 3.72 -0.88 -9.79
C ILE A 33 3.93 -1.77 -8.56
N GLN A 34 3.30 -2.95 -8.45
CA GLN A 34 3.60 -3.89 -7.36
C GLN A 34 5.09 -4.26 -7.32
N ALA A 35 5.71 -4.48 -8.48
CA ALA A 35 7.13 -4.76 -8.55
C ALA A 35 7.98 -3.54 -8.16
N ALA A 36 7.70 -2.37 -8.74
CA ALA A 36 8.43 -1.14 -8.50
C ALA A 36 8.31 -0.63 -7.06
N ALA A 37 7.13 -0.77 -6.45
CA ALA A 37 6.87 -0.38 -5.06
C ALA A 37 7.49 -1.34 -4.03
N GLY A 38 7.94 -2.52 -4.44
CA GLY A 38 8.52 -3.51 -3.52
C GLY A 38 7.51 -4.48 -2.88
N ILE A 39 6.22 -4.39 -3.19
CA ILE A 39 5.20 -5.32 -2.67
C ILE A 39 5.58 -6.77 -2.95
N MET A 40 6.07 -7.06 -4.16
CA MET A 40 6.47 -8.41 -4.52
C MET A 40 7.68 -8.91 -3.72
N SER A 41 8.57 -8.02 -3.30
CA SER A 41 9.77 -8.39 -2.53
C SER A 41 9.45 -8.87 -1.12
N VAL A 42 8.27 -8.51 -0.60
CA VAL A 42 7.81 -8.89 0.75
C VAL A 42 6.62 -9.85 0.73
N THR A 43 6.13 -10.23 -0.47
CA THR A 43 4.96 -11.10 -0.63
C THR A 43 5.39 -12.52 -0.99
N GLY A 44 4.87 -13.51 -0.26
CA GLY A 44 5.10 -14.94 -0.48
C GLY A 44 6.14 -15.56 0.44
N ASP A 45 6.56 -16.78 0.11
CA ASP A 45 7.53 -17.55 0.88
C ASP A 45 8.97 -17.18 0.49
N ALA A 46 9.90 -17.27 1.44
CA ALA A 46 11.31 -16.89 1.24
C ALA A 46 12.01 -17.75 0.16
N ASP A 47 11.63 -19.04 0.09
CA ASP A 47 12.19 -20.04 -0.82
C ASP A 47 11.51 -20.08 -2.19
N ARG A 48 10.53 -19.19 -2.43
CA ARG A 48 9.81 -19.06 -3.70
C ARG A 48 10.15 -17.76 -4.42
N PRO A 49 9.92 -17.66 -5.72
CA PRO A 49 10.01 -16.38 -6.42
C PRO A 49 9.11 -15.32 -5.78
N PRO A 50 9.43 -14.02 -5.92
CA PRO A 50 8.57 -12.94 -5.47
C PRO A 50 7.15 -13.11 -6.01
N GLY A 51 6.16 -13.04 -5.09
CA GLY A 51 4.75 -13.20 -5.43
C GLY A 51 4.04 -11.86 -5.60
N ARG A 52 3.07 -11.80 -6.49
CA ARG A 52 2.16 -10.65 -6.55
C ARG A 52 1.04 -10.80 -5.51
N ALA A 53 0.59 -9.69 -4.95
CA ALA A 53 -0.68 -9.66 -4.24
C ALA A 53 -1.84 -9.87 -5.22
N GLY A 54 -2.85 -10.63 -4.82
CA GLY A 54 -4.05 -10.85 -5.62
C GLY A 54 -4.87 -9.57 -5.82
N GLY A 55 -5.70 -9.55 -6.86
CA GLY A 55 -6.46 -8.37 -7.23
C GLY A 55 -5.61 -7.28 -7.90
N ALA A 56 -6.01 -6.03 -7.72
CA ALA A 56 -5.35 -4.84 -8.26
C ALA A 56 -5.10 -3.80 -7.15
N PRO A 57 -4.24 -4.11 -6.14
CA PRO A 57 -4.07 -3.24 -4.98
C PRO A 57 -3.50 -1.86 -5.33
N CYS A 58 -2.63 -1.76 -6.34
CA CYS A 58 -2.05 -0.48 -6.73
C CYS A 58 -3.08 0.43 -7.40
N ASP A 59 -3.92 -0.11 -8.27
CA ASP A 59 -5.02 0.61 -8.90
C ASP A 59 -6.02 1.10 -7.84
N ILE A 60 -6.40 0.21 -6.91
CA ILE A 60 -7.35 0.52 -5.84
C ILE A 60 -6.78 1.60 -4.91
N MET A 61 -5.53 1.46 -4.47
CA MET A 61 -4.89 2.46 -3.60
C MET A 61 -4.72 3.80 -4.30
N GLY A 62 -4.33 3.80 -5.56
CA GLY A 62 -4.30 5.01 -6.39
C GLY A 62 -5.67 5.69 -6.45
N GLY A 63 -6.73 4.91 -6.70
CA GLY A 63 -8.12 5.40 -6.74
C GLY A 63 -8.58 5.98 -5.40
N ILE A 64 -8.27 5.32 -4.28
CA ILE A 64 -8.59 5.81 -2.93
C ILE A 64 -7.87 7.13 -2.64
N HIS A 65 -6.59 7.24 -3.00
CA HIS A 65 -5.83 8.47 -2.80
C HIS A 65 -6.34 9.60 -3.71
N MET A 66 -6.74 9.29 -4.95
CA MET A 66 -7.39 10.28 -5.84
C MET A 66 -8.70 10.78 -5.23
N TYR A 67 -9.53 9.90 -4.72
CA TYR A 67 -10.77 10.26 -4.03
C TYR A 67 -10.48 11.15 -2.80
N SER A 68 -9.57 10.73 -1.92
CA SER A 68 -9.19 11.48 -0.71
C SER A 68 -8.63 12.86 -1.06
N GLY A 69 -7.72 12.93 -2.04
CA GLY A 69 -7.15 14.18 -2.52
C GLY A 69 -8.21 15.12 -3.10
N THR A 70 -9.16 14.56 -3.87
CA THR A 70 -10.27 15.34 -4.43
C THR A 70 -11.14 15.95 -3.32
N VAL A 71 -11.56 15.14 -2.33
CA VAL A 71 -12.39 15.62 -1.21
C VAL A 71 -11.64 16.67 -0.39
N THR A 72 -10.37 16.45 -0.10
CA THR A 72 -9.52 17.42 0.61
C THR A 72 -9.43 18.74 -0.15
N ALA A 73 -9.22 18.68 -1.46
CA ALA A 73 -9.17 19.87 -2.31
C ALA A 73 -10.50 20.61 -2.36
N LEU A 74 -11.62 19.90 -2.36
CA LEU A 74 -12.96 20.52 -2.31
C LEU A 74 -13.22 21.23 -0.98
N VAL A 75 -12.80 20.62 0.15
CA VAL A 75 -12.88 21.27 1.48
C VAL A 75 -12.01 22.54 1.48
N GLY A 76 -10.77 22.45 1.00
CA GLY A 76 -9.88 23.60 0.88
C GLY A 76 -10.47 24.71 -0.01
N ARG A 77 -11.07 24.33 -1.13
CA ARG A 77 -11.77 25.30 -2.02
C ARG A 77 -12.93 26.01 -1.32
N ASN A 78 -13.71 25.29 -0.51
CA ASN A 78 -14.81 25.90 0.23
C ASN A 78 -14.32 26.94 1.25
N ALA A 79 -13.16 26.71 1.88
CA ALA A 79 -12.54 27.63 2.84
C ALA A 79 -11.87 28.83 2.14
N THR A 80 -11.21 28.62 1.01
CA THR A 80 -10.34 29.62 0.37
C THR A 80 -10.99 30.32 -0.83
N GLY A 81 -12.05 29.75 -1.38
CA GLY A 81 -12.67 30.19 -2.64
C GLY A 81 -11.84 29.84 -3.88
N LYS A 82 -10.72 29.15 -3.74
CA LYS A 82 -9.79 28.81 -4.83
C LYS A 82 -9.72 27.31 -5.03
N GLY A 83 -9.65 26.89 -6.29
CA GLY A 83 -9.34 25.50 -6.66
C GLY A 83 -7.86 25.19 -6.49
N THR A 84 -7.51 23.94 -6.74
CA THR A 84 -6.13 23.47 -6.67
C THR A 84 -5.88 22.32 -7.61
N ARG A 85 -4.62 22.03 -7.88
CA ARG A 85 -4.18 20.83 -8.57
C ARG A 85 -3.80 19.77 -7.53
N VAL A 86 -4.30 18.54 -7.76
CA VAL A 86 -3.96 17.36 -6.99
C VAL A 86 -3.27 16.39 -7.92
N GLU A 87 -2.12 15.89 -7.52
CA GLU A 87 -1.36 14.88 -8.22
C GLU A 87 -1.23 13.64 -7.35
N ILE A 88 -1.57 12.49 -7.90
CA ILE A 88 -1.46 11.19 -7.23
C ILE A 88 -0.68 10.26 -8.16
N SER A 89 0.30 9.56 -7.61
CA SER A 89 0.91 8.42 -8.29
C SER A 89 0.51 7.10 -7.61
N MET A 90 0.39 6.05 -8.41
CA MET A 90 0.15 4.70 -7.88
C MET A 90 1.34 4.26 -7.02
N LEU A 91 2.58 4.58 -7.44
CA LEU A 91 3.79 4.24 -6.71
C LEU A 91 3.80 4.86 -5.31
N ASP A 92 3.56 6.18 -5.21
CA ASP A 92 3.53 6.88 -3.92
C ASP A 92 2.38 6.38 -3.03
N SER A 93 1.24 6.03 -3.64
CA SER A 93 0.10 5.47 -2.92
C SER A 93 0.43 4.14 -2.25
N MET A 94 1.36 3.36 -2.81
CA MET A 94 1.81 2.09 -2.24
C MET A 94 2.80 2.25 -1.09
N TYR A 95 3.43 3.41 -0.93
CA TYR A 95 4.38 3.67 0.15
C TYR A 95 3.78 3.37 1.54
N PHE A 96 2.54 3.77 1.76
CA PHE A 96 1.86 3.55 3.04
C PHE A 96 1.55 2.08 3.33
N THR A 97 1.42 1.25 2.31
CA THR A 97 1.17 -0.19 2.49
C THR A 97 2.40 -0.94 2.97
N LEU A 98 3.59 -0.35 2.80
CA LEU A 98 4.89 -0.90 3.21
C LEU A 98 5.49 -0.19 4.43
N CYS A 99 4.69 0.52 5.21
CA CYS A 99 5.20 1.33 6.34
C CYS A 99 6.00 0.50 7.36
N SER A 100 5.60 -0.74 7.65
CA SER A 100 6.30 -1.63 8.58
C SER A 100 7.67 -2.06 8.04
N GLU A 101 7.72 -2.43 6.76
CA GLU A 101 8.92 -2.86 6.07
C GLU A 101 9.92 -1.69 5.93
N LEU A 102 9.42 -0.52 5.56
CA LEU A 102 10.21 0.70 5.48
C LEU A 102 10.75 1.13 6.85
N THR A 103 9.92 1.05 7.89
CA THR A 103 10.36 1.34 9.26
C THR A 103 11.46 0.37 9.70
N THR A 104 11.29 -0.93 9.41
CA THR A 104 12.31 -1.94 9.71
C THR A 104 13.60 -1.67 8.95
N TYR A 105 13.51 -1.34 7.66
CA TYR A 105 14.68 -0.99 6.86
C TYR A 105 15.41 0.24 7.42
N HIS A 106 14.69 1.31 7.75
CA HIS A 106 15.29 2.52 8.32
C HIS A 106 15.93 2.28 9.69
N ALA A 107 15.35 1.40 10.49
CA ALA A 107 15.90 1.07 11.82
C ALA A 107 17.12 0.14 11.77
N THR A 108 17.19 -0.76 10.78
CA THR A 108 18.17 -1.86 10.78
C THR A 108 19.17 -1.81 9.60
N GLY A 109 18.85 -1.04 8.55
CA GLY A 109 19.60 -1.05 7.28
C GLY A 109 19.41 -2.33 6.45
N LYS A 110 18.54 -3.24 6.89
CA LYS A 110 18.31 -4.54 6.23
C LYS A 110 16.97 -4.55 5.51
N ILE A 111 16.96 -5.06 4.29
CA ILE A 111 15.72 -5.30 3.55
C ILE A 111 14.99 -6.47 4.25
N PRO A 112 13.73 -6.29 4.65
CA PRO A 112 12.94 -7.36 5.25
C PRO A 112 12.81 -8.56 4.30
N GLU A 113 13.01 -9.75 4.85
CA GLU A 113 12.83 -10.99 4.09
C GLU A 113 11.35 -11.34 3.99
N ARG A 114 10.97 -11.98 2.88
CA ARG A 114 9.62 -12.57 2.76
C ARG A 114 9.43 -13.61 3.84
N SER A 115 8.33 -13.50 4.54
CA SER A 115 7.94 -14.51 5.52
C SER A 115 6.43 -14.72 5.45
N SER A 116 6.02 -15.86 4.96
CA SER A 116 4.62 -16.29 5.01
C SER A 116 4.27 -17.01 6.29
N ALA A 117 5.27 -17.44 7.07
CA ALA A 117 5.09 -18.37 8.16
C ALA A 117 5.13 -17.75 9.55
N ARG A 118 5.60 -16.50 9.72
CA ARG A 118 5.68 -15.87 11.06
C ARG A 118 5.70 -14.34 10.95
N SER A 119 5.12 -13.68 11.94
CA SER A 119 5.28 -12.24 12.09
C SER A 119 6.77 -11.87 12.24
N PRO A 120 7.27 -10.86 11.53
CA PRO A 120 8.60 -10.31 11.75
C PRO A 120 8.84 -9.86 13.20
N ALA A 121 7.77 -9.52 13.92
CA ALA A 121 7.81 -9.13 15.34
C ALA A 121 7.94 -10.32 16.31
N GLY A 122 8.00 -11.57 15.81
CA GLY A 122 8.15 -12.75 16.65
C GLY A 122 6.91 -13.17 17.45
N ALA A 123 5.78 -12.50 17.24
CA ALA A 123 4.51 -12.88 17.87
C ALA A 123 4.07 -14.27 17.37
N VAL A 124 3.71 -15.16 18.29
CA VAL A 124 3.22 -16.51 18.00
C VAL A 124 1.99 -16.78 18.87
N PRO A 125 0.88 -17.25 18.30
CA PRO A 125 0.61 -17.46 16.88
C PRO A 125 0.32 -16.14 16.14
N TYR A 126 0.90 -15.96 14.96
CA TYR A 126 0.63 -14.85 14.05
C TYR A 126 0.92 -15.31 12.62
N SER A 127 0.10 -16.22 12.10
CA SER A 127 0.34 -16.81 10.79
C SER A 127 -0.89 -17.56 10.27
N ARG A 128 -0.73 -18.16 9.08
CA ARG A 128 -1.63 -19.18 8.56
C ARG A 128 -1.15 -20.56 9.01
N TYR A 129 -2.11 -21.42 9.33
CA TYR A 129 -1.87 -22.80 9.78
C TYR A 129 -2.73 -23.75 8.97
N GLU A 130 -2.14 -24.87 8.54
CA GLU A 130 -2.86 -25.90 7.83
C GLU A 130 -3.69 -26.75 8.81
N CYS A 131 -4.93 -26.98 8.46
CA CYS A 131 -5.86 -27.84 9.20
C CYS A 131 -5.74 -29.29 8.72
N ALA A 132 -6.27 -30.21 9.52
CA ALA A 132 -6.27 -31.65 9.19
C ALA A 132 -6.98 -32.00 7.88
N ASP A 133 -7.89 -31.15 7.40
CA ASP A 133 -8.63 -31.31 6.16
C ASP A 133 -7.95 -30.62 4.96
N GLY A 134 -6.72 -30.12 5.11
CA GLY A 134 -5.95 -29.43 4.09
C GLY A 134 -6.36 -27.97 3.83
N ARG A 135 -7.35 -27.46 4.56
CA ARG A 135 -7.68 -26.01 4.54
C ARG A 135 -6.75 -25.23 5.45
N TYR A 136 -6.78 -23.90 5.35
CA TYR A 136 -5.94 -23.02 6.15
C TYR A 136 -6.79 -22.12 7.04
N ILE A 137 -6.33 -21.88 8.26
CA ILE A 137 -6.84 -20.83 9.14
C ILE A 137 -5.76 -19.77 9.35
N ALA A 138 -6.19 -18.53 9.55
CA ALA A 138 -5.35 -17.46 10.06
C ALA A 138 -5.55 -17.37 11.56
N LEU A 139 -4.47 -17.50 12.32
CA LEU A 139 -4.48 -17.44 13.78
C LEU A 139 -3.53 -16.35 14.23
N ILE A 140 -4.05 -15.37 14.99
CA ILE A 140 -3.31 -14.17 15.39
C ILE A 140 -3.55 -13.90 16.86
N CYS A 141 -2.45 -13.95 17.65
CA CYS A 141 -2.43 -13.52 19.04
C CYS A 141 -1.50 -12.34 19.22
N VAL A 142 -2.03 -11.19 19.63
CA VAL A 142 -1.26 -9.98 19.90
C VAL A 142 -1.38 -9.53 21.37
N ALA A 143 -2.16 -10.27 22.18
CA ALA A 143 -2.32 -10.00 23.60
C ALA A 143 -2.61 -11.32 24.35
N GLU A 144 -2.26 -11.39 25.63
CA GLU A 144 -2.45 -12.56 26.53
C GLU A 144 -3.88 -13.10 26.47
N ARG A 145 -4.88 -12.22 26.57
CA ARG A 145 -6.31 -12.59 26.51
C ARG A 145 -6.71 -13.32 25.22
N HIS A 146 -6.00 -13.07 24.10
CA HIS A 146 -6.27 -13.77 22.84
C HIS A 146 -5.80 -15.22 22.92
N TRP A 147 -4.71 -15.45 23.64
CA TRP A 147 -4.19 -16.79 23.86
C TRP A 147 -5.13 -17.64 24.72
N GLU A 148 -5.61 -17.07 25.82
CA GLU A 148 -6.60 -17.71 26.68
C GLU A 148 -7.83 -18.14 25.88
N SER A 149 -8.40 -17.24 25.05
CA SER A 149 -9.56 -17.55 24.20
C SER A 149 -9.32 -18.63 23.13
N ILE A 150 -8.07 -18.91 22.77
CA ILE A 150 -7.74 -19.99 21.82
C ILE A 150 -7.68 -21.35 22.53
N LEU A 151 -7.34 -21.38 23.83
CA LEU A 151 -7.22 -22.58 24.62
C LEU A 151 -8.58 -23.11 25.14
N GLU A 152 -9.63 -22.28 25.16
CA GLU A 152 -11.01 -22.65 25.47
C GLU A 152 -11.70 -23.34 24.28
#